data_80c7795766954a5eda30f23c2ded1cd4
#
_entry.id   80c7795766954a5eda30f23c2ded1cd4
#
_cell.length_a   1.000
_cell.length_b   1.000
_cell.length_c   1.000
_cell.angle_alpha   90.00
_cell.angle_beta   90.00
_cell.angle_gamma   90.00
#
_symmetry.space_group_name_H-M   'P 1'
#
loop_
_entity.id
_entity.type
_entity.pdbx_description
1 polymer ?
#
loop_
_entity_poly.entity_id
_entity_poly.type
_entity_poly.pdbx_seq_one_letter_code
_entity_poly.pdbx_strand_id
1 'polypeptide(L)'
;ALSSAASDVYKRQMIQAAKALTELQLPMIGVNLGTLGFLTEIEKPNIFSALDHVMEGNYWLQERTCLTGIAKVGMETKPLGLAVNDCIIGKRGFGRMITTSVYVNDELVDSYVADGVLIATPTGSTAYNLSAGGPVLSPAMEGLIITPICPHSLNKRSIVVSANDRIMMKVGQTRESMTDMATISVDGQLLSDAETNDTIEIGKAEEKIQLVRVSDTGFFERMRSKLNRS
;
A
#
# COMPACT_ATOMS: atom_id res chain seq x y z
N ALA A 1 -6.72 5.48 22.32
CA ALA A 1 -5.78 6.31 21.52
C ALA A 1 -4.34 5.77 21.55
N LEU A 2 -3.84 5.30 22.70
CA LEU A 2 -2.49 4.72 22.82
C LEU A 2 -2.34 3.38 22.07
N SER A 3 -3.40 2.58 21.96
CA SER A 3 -3.35 1.29 21.25
C SER A 3 -3.23 1.45 19.73
N SER A 4 -3.84 2.48 19.14
CA SER A 4 -3.75 2.73 17.70
C SER A 4 -2.35 3.23 17.28
N ALA A 5 -1.77 4.15 18.05
CA ALA A 5 -0.43 4.68 17.76
C ALA A 5 0.65 3.58 17.89
N ALA A 6 0.58 2.73 18.92
CA ALA A 6 1.49 1.60 19.08
C ALA A 6 1.33 0.58 17.92
N SER A 7 0.10 0.27 17.53
CA SER A 7 -0.18 -0.62 16.38
C SER A 7 0.45 -0.09 15.09
N ASP A 8 0.40 1.22 14.85
CA ASP A 8 0.99 1.82 13.64
C ASP A 8 2.52 1.80 13.66
N VAL A 9 3.16 1.97 14.81
CA VAL A 9 4.63 1.86 14.95
C VAL A 9 5.08 0.43 14.61
N TYR A 10 4.45 -0.59 15.18
CA TYR A 10 4.80 -2.00 14.90
C TYR A 10 4.53 -2.38 13.44
N LYS A 11 3.45 -1.87 12.85
CA LYS A 11 3.13 -2.11 11.44
C LYS A 11 4.20 -1.53 10.51
N ARG A 12 4.70 -0.33 10.78
CA ARG A 12 5.80 0.29 10.03
C ARG A 12 7.10 -0.51 10.15
N GLN A 13 7.42 -1.01 11.34
CA GLN A 13 8.60 -1.87 11.55
C GLN A 13 8.51 -3.15 10.73
N MET A 14 7.33 -3.80 10.67
CA MET A 14 7.10 -4.98 9.84
C MET A 14 7.31 -4.69 8.35
N ILE A 15 6.84 -3.54 7.85
CA ILE A 15 7.05 -3.12 6.46
C ILE A 15 8.53 -2.87 6.16
N GLN A 16 9.24 -2.20 7.07
CA GLN A 16 10.68 -1.95 6.91
C GLN A 16 11.49 -3.26 6.92
N ALA A 17 11.18 -4.16 7.86
CA ALA A 17 11.80 -5.48 7.91
C ALA A 17 11.51 -6.28 6.63
N ALA A 18 10.26 -6.24 6.13
CA ALA A 18 9.88 -6.91 4.91
C ALA A 18 10.70 -6.42 3.70
N LYS A 19 10.89 -5.10 3.57
CA LYS A 19 11.71 -4.51 2.49
C LYS A 19 13.16 -4.98 2.56
N ALA A 20 13.79 -4.90 3.74
CA ALA A 20 15.19 -5.34 3.94
C ALA A 20 15.37 -6.84 3.68
N LEU A 21 14.44 -7.68 4.12
CA LEU A 21 14.49 -9.12 3.91
C LEU A 21 14.25 -9.51 2.46
N THR A 22 13.43 -8.74 1.74
CA THR A 22 13.19 -8.95 0.30
C THR A 22 14.46 -8.72 -0.52
N GLU A 23 15.25 -7.69 -0.20
CA GLU A 23 16.55 -7.46 -0.84
C GLU A 23 17.51 -8.63 -0.62
N LEU A 24 17.40 -9.34 0.51
CA LEU A 24 18.19 -10.53 0.85
C LEU A 24 17.54 -11.84 0.36
N GLN A 25 16.36 -11.77 -0.25
CA GLN A 25 15.55 -12.93 -0.66
C GLN A 25 15.23 -13.89 0.50
N LEU A 26 15.05 -13.33 1.71
CA LEU A 26 14.75 -14.10 2.91
C LEU A 26 13.25 -14.03 3.25
N PRO A 27 12.62 -15.17 3.57
CA PRO A 27 11.26 -15.19 4.07
C PRO A 27 11.20 -14.67 5.50
N MET A 28 10.03 -14.11 5.88
CA MET A 28 9.80 -13.58 7.21
C MET A 28 8.59 -14.21 7.88
N ILE A 29 8.65 -14.34 9.20
CA ILE A 29 7.50 -14.69 10.02
C ILE A 29 7.19 -13.56 10.99
N GLY A 30 5.93 -13.11 10.99
CA GLY A 30 5.50 -12.00 11.82
C GLY A 30 4.87 -12.49 13.12
N VAL A 31 5.37 -11.99 14.26
CA VAL A 31 4.79 -12.22 15.58
C VAL A 31 3.96 -11.02 16.01
N ASN A 32 2.74 -11.26 16.44
CA ASN A 32 1.83 -10.24 16.95
C ASN A 32 2.06 -10.02 18.45
N LEU A 33 2.39 -8.79 18.82
CA LEU A 33 2.57 -8.39 20.23
C LEU A 33 1.35 -7.65 20.81
N GLY A 34 0.30 -7.47 20.01
CA GLY A 34 -0.91 -6.74 20.40
C GLY A 34 -2.13 -7.18 19.59
N THR A 35 -2.70 -6.30 18.78
CA THR A 35 -3.83 -6.61 17.89
C THR A 35 -3.37 -7.37 16.65
N LEU A 36 -4.05 -8.47 16.32
CA LEU A 36 -3.73 -9.31 15.16
C LEU A 36 -3.68 -8.48 13.86
N GLY A 37 -2.54 -8.55 13.16
CA GLY A 37 -2.32 -7.89 11.87
C GLY A 37 -2.54 -8.83 10.67
N PHE A 38 -2.60 -8.30 9.47
CA PHE A 38 -2.67 -9.11 8.24
C PHE A 38 -1.31 -9.66 7.78
N LEU A 39 -0.22 -9.07 8.29
CA LEU A 39 1.15 -9.51 8.01
C LEU A 39 1.71 -10.45 9.09
N THR A 40 1.14 -10.42 10.29
CA THR A 40 1.55 -11.27 11.40
C THR A 40 0.86 -12.63 11.33
N GLU A 41 1.57 -13.67 11.77
CA GLU A 41 1.11 -15.06 11.75
C GLU A 41 0.87 -15.60 13.15
N ILE A 42 1.73 -15.25 14.09
CA ILE A 42 1.85 -15.91 15.38
C ILE A 42 1.43 -14.96 16.49
N GLU A 43 0.70 -15.45 17.46
CA GLU A 43 0.49 -14.75 18.74
C GLU A 43 1.64 -15.09 19.70
N LYS A 44 1.99 -14.11 20.57
CA LYS A 44 3.12 -14.21 21.50
C LYS A 44 3.19 -15.52 22.29
N PRO A 45 2.11 -16.13 22.81
CA PRO A 45 2.17 -17.40 23.52
C PRO A 45 2.62 -18.58 22.65
N ASN A 46 2.42 -18.49 21.33
CA ASN A 46 2.64 -19.59 20.38
C ASN A 46 3.99 -19.53 19.66
N ILE A 47 4.91 -18.64 20.09
CA ILE A 47 6.19 -18.41 19.40
C ILE A 47 7.01 -19.71 19.32
N PHE A 48 7.17 -20.43 20.43
CA PHE A 48 8.00 -21.64 20.47
C PHE A 48 7.41 -22.76 19.62
N SER A 49 6.10 -23.00 19.72
CA SER A 49 5.42 -23.97 18.86
C SER A 49 5.57 -23.66 17.38
N ALA A 50 5.48 -22.37 17.02
CA ALA A 50 5.66 -21.95 15.64
C ALA A 50 7.10 -22.13 15.14
N LEU A 51 8.10 -21.93 16.02
CA LEU A 51 9.50 -22.19 15.69
C LEU A 51 9.73 -23.68 15.50
N ASP A 52 9.13 -24.56 16.33
CA ASP A 52 9.19 -26.01 16.16
C ASP A 52 8.64 -26.41 14.79
N HIS A 53 7.48 -25.90 14.38
CA HIS A 53 6.92 -26.12 13.04
C HIS A 53 7.89 -25.69 11.92
N VAL A 54 8.54 -24.53 12.07
CA VAL A 54 9.51 -24.05 11.07
C VAL A 54 10.73 -24.97 11.02
N MET A 55 11.26 -25.40 12.16
CA MET A 55 12.42 -26.32 12.24
C MET A 55 12.12 -27.71 11.68
N GLU A 56 10.88 -28.17 11.80
CA GLU A 56 10.41 -29.44 11.23
C GLU A 56 10.05 -29.35 9.74
N GLY A 57 10.10 -28.13 9.15
CA GLY A 57 9.68 -27.91 7.77
C GLY A 57 8.17 -27.87 7.56
N ASN A 58 7.38 -27.81 8.63
CA ASN A 58 5.92 -27.78 8.62
C ASN A 58 5.40 -26.34 8.42
N TYR A 59 5.74 -25.74 7.28
CA TYR A 59 5.31 -24.39 6.90
C TYR A 59 5.17 -24.26 5.39
N TRP A 60 4.52 -23.19 4.94
CA TRP A 60 4.50 -22.82 3.54
C TRP A 60 4.79 -21.32 3.38
N LEU A 61 5.23 -20.92 2.17
CA LEU A 61 5.53 -19.53 1.86
C LEU A 61 4.36 -18.90 1.14
N GLN A 62 3.92 -17.77 1.65
CA GLN A 62 2.92 -16.91 1.01
C GLN A 62 3.61 -15.70 0.40
N GLU A 63 3.58 -15.61 -0.92
CA GLU A 63 4.09 -14.45 -1.64
C GLU A 63 3.12 -13.27 -1.56
N ARG A 64 3.67 -12.06 -1.51
CA ARG A 64 2.95 -10.79 -1.52
C ARG A 64 3.46 -9.90 -2.63
N THR A 65 2.55 -9.46 -3.49
CA THR A 65 2.83 -8.48 -4.53
C THR A 65 3.23 -7.15 -3.91
N CYS A 66 4.30 -6.56 -4.44
CA CYS A 66 4.77 -5.22 -4.11
C CYS A 66 4.66 -4.30 -5.32
N LEU A 67 4.71 -2.99 -5.08
CA LEU A 67 4.83 -1.96 -6.10
C LEU A 67 6.24 -1.41 -6.13
N THR A 68 6.64 -0.95 -7.30
CA THR A 68 7.83 -0.12 -7.51
C THR A 68 7.54 0.92 -8.59
N GLY A 69 8.47 1.82 -8.83
CA GLY A 69 8.31 2.81 -9.86
C GLY A 69 9.26 3.99 -9.72
N ILE A 70 8.95 5.06 -10.42
CA ILE A 70 9.72 6.30 -10.43
C ILE A 70 8.81 7.52 -10.31
N ALA A 71 9.27 8.51 -9.58
CA ALA A 71 8.68 9.86 -9.55
C ALA A 71 9.54 10.81 -10.38
N LYS A 72 8.93 11.55 -11.29
CA LYS A 72 9.54 12.64 -12.04
C LYS A 72 9.05 13.95 -11.44
N VAL A 73 9.92 14.64 -10.71
CA VAL A 73 9.62 15.86 -9.95
C VAL A 73 10.55 16.97 -10.40
N GLY A 74 9.98 17.95 -11.10
CA GLY A 74 10.76 18.98 -11.79
C GLY A 74 11.71 18.32 -12.80
N MET A 75 13.01 18.51 -12.63
CA MET A 75 14.05 17.90 -13.46
C MET A 75 14.66 16.62 -12.85
N GLU A 76 14.22 16.21 -11.68
CA GLU A 76 14.75 15.04 -10.96
C GLU A 76 13.89 13.79 -11.22
N THR A 77 14.56 12.65 -11.30
CA THR A 77 13.91 11.34 -11.29
C THR A 77 14.30 10.62 -10.00
N LYS A 78 13.31 10.23 -9.20
CA LYS A 78 13.49 9.57 -7.92
C LYS A 78 12.86 8.19 -7.95
N PRO A 79 13.61 7.12 -7.60
CA PRO A 79 13.02 5.80 -7.45
C PRO A 79 12.05 5.80 -6.26
N LEU A 80 10.92 5.12 -6.40
CA LEU A 80 9.96 4.93 -5.29
C LEU A 80 10.47 3.94 -4.25
N GLY A 81 11.41 3.08 -4.64
CA GLY A 81 11.76 1.88 -3.90
C GLY A 81 10.62 0.87 -3.89
N LEU A 82 10.70 -0.11 -3.02
CA LEU A 82 9.68 -1.14 -2.86
C LEU A 82 8.54 -0.63 -1.98
N ALA A 83 7.30 -0.73 -2.46
CA ALA A 83 6.08 -0.45 -1.69
C ALA A 83 5.32 -1.74 -1.41
N VAL A 84 5.04 -1.99 -0.13
CA VAL A 84 4.30 -3.16 0.35
C VAL A 84 2.80 -2.92 0.34
N ASN A 85 2.37 -1.73 0.77
CA ASN A 85 0.97 -1.35 0.85
C ASN A 85 0.55 -0.45 -0.31
N ASP A 86 1.12 0.75 -0.38
CA ASP A 86 0.60 1.79 -1.27
C ASP A 86 1.63 2.86 -1.65
N CYS A 87 1.32 3.54 -2.76
CA CYS A 87 1.93 4.78 -3.19
C CYS A 87 0.85 5.83 -3.37
N ILE A 88 1.09 7.06 -2.90
CA ILE A 88 0.07 8.11 -2.82
C ILE A 88 0.61 9.40 -3.43
N ILE A 89 -0.19 10.06 -4.27
CA ILE A 89 -0.13 11.51 -4.47
C ILE A 89 -1.22 12.12 -3.58
N GLY A 90 -0.83 12.94 -2.61
CA GLY A 90 -1.73 13.62 -1.69
C GLY A 90 -1.51 15.13 -1.68
N LYS A 91 -2.52 15.89 -1.27
CA LYS A 91 -2.40 17.34 -1.08
C LYS A 91 -1.36 17.65 0.00
N ARG A 92 -0.66 18.75 -0.16
CA ARG A 92 0.29 19.24 0.85
C ARG A 92 -0.44 19.95 2.00
N GLY A 93 -0.32 19.38 3.20
CA GLY A 93 -0.89 19.96 4.42
C GLY A 93 -2.42 20.06 4.42
N PHE A 94 -2.96 21.06 5.12
CA PHE A 94 -4.40 21.37 5.19
C PHE A 94 -4.90 22.20 3.99
N GLY A 95 -4.15 22.21 2.92
CA GLY A 95 -4.46 22.99 1.72
C GLY A 95 -5.70 22.53 0.97
N ARG A 96 -5.90 23.13 -0.19
CA ARG A 96 -6.99 22.81 -1.10
C ARG A 96 -6.80 21.40 -1.69
N MET A 97 -7.90 20.80 -2.14
CA MET A 97 -7.85 19.61 -2.98
C MET A 97 -6.96 19.83 -4.19
N ILE A 98 -6.33 18.78 -4.64
CA ILE A 98 -5.50 18.76 -5.85
C ILE A 98 -6.22 18.03 -6.97
N THR A 99 -5.82 18.29 -8.20
CA THR A 99 -6.23 17.49 -9.35
C THR A 99 -5.15 16.43 -9.61
N THR A 100 -5.54 15.17 -9.68
CA THR A 100 -4.64 14.07 -10.06
C THR A 100 -5.26 13.31 -11.23
N SER A 101 -4.60 13.34 -12.38
CA SER A 101 -4.98 12.53 -13.55
C SER A 101 -4.30 11.17 -13.46
N VAL A 102 -5.06 10.11 -13.65
CA VAL A 102 -4.58 8.72 -13.59
C VAL A 102 -4.73 8.07 -14.95
N TYR A 103 -3.66 7.41 -15.37
CA TYR A 103 -3.59 6.69 -16.64
C TYR A 103 -3.22 5.23 -16.34
N VAL A 104 -3.79 4.32 -17.12
CA VAL A 104 -3.45 2.90 -17.14
C VAL A 104 -3.06 2.53 -18.55
N ASN A 105 -1.83 2.05 -18.74
CA ASN A 105 -1.28 1.72 -20.07
C ASN A 105 -1.44 2.87 -21.08
N ASP A 106 -1.17 4.10 -20.63
CA ASP A 106 -1.28 5.36 -21.38
C ASP A 106 -2.73 5.82 -21.68
N GLU A 107 -3.75 5.06 -21.31
CA GLU A 107 -5.15 5.46 -21.40
C GLU A 107 -5.57 6.25 -20.14
N LEU A 108 -6.18 7.41 -20.35
CA LEU A 108 -6.72 8.21 -19.23
C LEU A 108 -7.91 7.48 -18.61
N VAL A 109 -7.75 7.09 -17.36
CA VAL A 109 -8.83 6.50 -16.55
C VAL A 109 -9.77 7.59 -16.04
N ASP A 110 -9.20 8.60 -15.36
CA ASP A 110 -9.96 9.73 -14.82
C ASP A 110 -9.03 10.85 -14.33
N SER A 111 -9.63 12.02 -14.08
CA SER A 111 -9.01 13.14 -13.36
C SER A 111 -9.79 13.40 -12.08
N TYR A 112 -9.13 13.21 -10.95
CA TYR A 112 -9.73 13.30 -9.62
C TYR A 112 -9.39 14.64 -8.98
N VAL A 113 -10.42 15.44 -8.65
CA VAL A 113 -10.30 16.57 -7.72
C VAL A 113 -10.56 16.01 -6.32
N ALA A 114 -9.51 15.85 -5.52
CA ALA A 114 -9.54 15.07 -4.28
C ALA A 114 -8.46 15.54 -3.29
N ASP A 115 -8.46 14.98 -2.08
CA ASP A 115 -7.34 15.10 -1.16
C ASP A 115 -6.10 14.34 -1.66
N GLY A 116 -6.31 13.40 -2.57
CA GLY A 116 -5.26 12.63 -3.21
C GLY A 116 -5.80 11.41 -3.96
N VAL A 117 -4.87 10.64 -4.53
CA VAL A 117 -5.13 9.32 -5.13
C VAL A 117 -4.07 8.37 -4.62
N LEU A 118 -4.48 7.18 -4.22
CA LEU A 118 -3.59 6.10 -3.82
C LEU A 118 -3.66 4.93 -4.80
N ILE A 119 -2.51 4.28 -4.98
CA ILE A 119 -2.39 2.99 -5.66
C ILE A 119 -1.99 1.97 -4.62
N ALA A 120 -2.84 0.95 -4.38
CA ALA A 120 -2.60 -0.07 -3.37
C ALA A 120 -2.38 -1.45 -3.96
N THR A 121 -1.54 -2.22 -3.28
CA THR A 121 -1.39 -3.67 -3.47
C THR A 121 -2.57 -4.42 -2.83
N PRO A 122 -2.74 -5.72 -3.08
CA PRO A 122 -3.68 -6.55 -2.30
C PRO A 122 -3.39 -6.52 -0.79
N THR A 123 -2.13 -6.47 -0.38
CA THR A 123 -1.73 -6.31 1.03
C THR A 123 -2.16 -4.95 1.57
N GLY A 124 -1.95 -3.88 0.82
CA GLY A 124 -2.35 -2.51 1.13
C GLY A 124 -3.86 -2.29 1.12
N SER A 125 -4.64 -3.19 0.48
CA SER A 125 -6.10 -3.10 0.43
C SER A 125 -6.75 -3.02 1.82
N THR A 126 -6.11 -3.60 2.83
CA THR A 126 -6.55 -3.58 4.23
C THR A 126 -5.85 -2.50 5.08
N ALA A 127 -5.06 -1.62 4.45
CA ALA A 127 -4.38 -0.49 5.07
C ALA A 127 -5.12 0.84 4.81
N TYR A 128 -4.43 1.88 4.37
CA TYR A 128 -5.06 3.18 4.11
C TYR A 128 -6.12 3.14 3.02
N ASN A 129 -5.97 2.25 2.03
CA ASN A 129 -7.01 1.99 1.03
C ASN A 129 -8.37 1.69 1.66
N LEU A 130 -8.42 0.87 2.71
CA LEU A 130 -9.68 0.54 3.40
C LEU A 130 -10.31 1.79 4.02
N SER A 131 -9.52 2.64 4.67
CA SER A 131 -9.97 3.90 5.27
C SER A 131 -10.43 4.91 4.22
N ALA A 132 -9.85 4.87 3.01
CA ALA A 132 -10.25 5.69 1.87
C ALA A 132 -11.51 5.15 1.15
N GLY A 133 -12.09 4.04 1.60
CA GLY A 133 -13.29 3.43 1.01
C GLY A 133 -13.02 2.51 -0.17
N GLY A 134 -11.76 2.11 -0.38
CA GLY A 134 -11.37 1.14 -1.40
C GLY A 134 -11.76 -0.30 -1.04
N PRO A 135 -11.87 -1.20 -2.03
CA PRO A 135 -12.22 -2.60 -1.81
C PRO A 135 -11.09 -3.36 -1.12
N VAL A 136 -11.46 -4.45 -0.44
CA VAL A 136 -10.49 -5.43 0.08
C VAL A 136 -10.21 -6.46 -1.01
N LEU A 137 -8.94 -6.68 -1.31
CA LEU A 137 -8.47 -7.74 -2.20
C LEU A 137 -7.89 -8.90 -1.39
N SER A 138 -8.16 -10.13 -1.85
CA SER A 138 -7.43 -11.29 -1.34
C SER A 138 -5.94 -11.14 -1.67
N PRO A 139 -5.05 -11.46 -0.72
CA PRO A 139 -3.60 -11.37 -0.95
C PRO A 139 -3.06 -12.22 -2.11
N ALA A 140 -3.84 -13.23 -2.53
CA ALA A 140 -3.51 -14.10 -3.66
C ALA A 140 -3.90 -13.49 -5.02
N MET A 141 -4.62 -12.37 -5.05
CA MET A 141 -5.01 -11.72 -6.30
C MET A 141 -3.84 -10.95 -6.90
N GLU A 142 -3.68 -11.06 -8.21
CA GLU A 142 -2.77 -10.23 -9.00
C GLU A 142 -3.50 -8.99 -9.54
N GLY A 143 -3.79 -8.06 -8.65
CA GLY A 143 -4.46 -6.81 -8.96
C GLY A 143 -3.88 -5.63 -8.20
N LEU A 144 -4.09 -4.42 -8.73
CA LEU A 144 -3.79 -3.15 -8.09
C LEU A 144 -5.07 -2.35 -7.94
N ILE A 145 -5.15 -1.52 -6.90
CA ILE A 145 -6.32 -0.72 -6.60
C ILE A 145 -5.96 0.75 -6.78
N ILE A 146 -6.73 1.46 -7.60
CA ILE A 146 -6.70 2.90 -7.74
C ILE A 146 -7.84 3.46 -6.88
N THR A 147 -7.54 4.21 -5.82
CA THR A 147 -8.55 4.75 -4.91
C THR A 147 -8.38 6.27 -4.74
N PRO A 148 -9.38 7.08 -5.11
CA PRO A 148 -9.39 8.50 -4.78
C PRO A 148 -9.65 8.71 -3.28
N ILE A 149 -8.94 9.65 -2.67
CA ILE A 149 -9.05 9.99 -1.24
C ILE A 149 -9.95 11.22 -1.12
N CYS A 150 -11.10 11.09 -0.47
CA CYS A 150 -12.07 12.18 -0.28
C CYS A 150 -12.35 12.98 -1.57
N PRO A 151 -12.74 12.35 -2.68
CA PRO A 151 -12.99 13.06 -3.93
C PRO A 151 -14.18 14.03 -3.79
N HIS A 152 -14.09 15.18 -4.47
CA HIS A 152 -15.16 16.17 -4.49
C HIS A 152 -16.45 15.64 -5.13
N SER A 153 -16.32 14.77 -6.12
CA SER A 153 -17.47 14.16 -6.82
C SER A 153 -17.89 12.85 -6.18
N LEU A 154 -19.17 12.72 -5.86
CA LEU A 154 -19.76 11.51 -5.25
C LEU A 154 -19.75 10.29 -6.16
N ASN A 155 -19.57 10.45 -7.46
CA ASN A 155 -19.59 9.35 -8.44
C ASN A 155 -18.23 8.69 -8.66
N LYS A 156 -17.16 9.21 -8.07
CA LYS A 156 -15.83 8.61 -8.19
C LYS A 156 -15.74 7.34 -7.34
N ARG A 157 -15.24 6.28 -7.95
CA ARG A 157 -15.10 4.96 -7.31
C ARG A 157 -13.69 4.45 -7.44
N SER A 158 -13.31 3.56 -6.54
CA SER A 158 -12.07 2.79 -6.69
C SER A 158 -12.19 1.84 -7.87
N ILE A 159 -11.08 1.66 -8.57
CA ILE A 159 -10.96 0.80 -9.74
C ILE A 159 -9.89 -0.25 -9.43
N VAL A 160 -10.17 -1.50 -9.79
CA VAL A 160 -9.19 -2.59 -9.72
C VAL A 160 -8.69 -2.87 -11.13
N VAL A 161 -7.38 -2.90 -11.29
CA VAL A 161 -6.70 -3.18 -12.54
C VAL A 161 -5.76 -4.38 -12.38
N SER A 162 -5.23 -4.91 -13.47
CA SER A 162 -4.24 -5.98 -13.42
C SER A 162 -2.96 -5.53 -12.73
N ALA A 163 -2.31 -6.43 -11.98
CA ALA A 163 -0.98 -6.14 -11.43
C ALA A 163 0.09 -5.92 -12.53
N ASN A 164 -0.16 -6.39 -13.74
CA ASN A 164 0.75 -6.21 -14.87
C ASN A 164 0.53 -4.88 -15.62
N ASP A 165 -0.49 -4.11 -15.26
CA ASP A 165 -0.73 -2.80 -15.84
C ASP A 165 0.27 -1.77 -15.31
N ARG A 166 0.69 -0.85 -16.17
CA ARG A 166 1.47 0.32 -15.81
C ARG A 166 0.52 1.47 -15.47
N ILE A 167 0.66 2.01 -14.27
CA ILE A 167 -0.16 3.12 -13.79
C ILE A 167 0.70 4.38 -13.76
N MET A 168 0.20 5.46 -14.34
CA MET A 168 0.81 6.78 -14.20
C MET A 168 -0.17 7.71 -13.50
N MET A 169 0.30 8.40 -12.47
CA MET A 169 -0.40 9.51 -11.82
C MET A 169 0.32 10.81 -12.17
N LYS A 170 -0.44 11.82 -12.57
CA LYS A 170 0.07 13.16 -12.88
C LYS A 170 -0.63 14.20 -12.02
N VAL A 171 0.15 15.06 -11.36
CA VAL A 171 -0.38 16.24 -10.68
C VAL A 171 -0.90 17.20 -11.73
N GLY A 172 -2.21 17.46 -11.71
CA GLY A 172 -2.89 18.38 -12.62
C GLY A 172 -2.85 19.80 -12.09
N GLN A 173 -3.75 20.60 -12.63
CA GLN A 173 -3.96 21.98 -12.25
C GLN A 173 -5.45 22.22 -11.98
N THR A 174 -5.79 22.53 -10.73
CA THR A 174 -7.19 22.73 -10.33
C THR A 174 -7.74 24.07 -10.83
N ARG A 175 -6.88 25.08 -11.00
CA ARG A 175 -7.22 26.42 -11.55
C ARG A 175 -6.09 26.92 -12.42
N GLU A 176 -6.44 27.58 -13.54
CA GLU A 176 -5.49 28.09 -14.55
C GLU A 176 -4.40 29.02 -13.99
N SER A 177 -4.65 29.69 -12.87
CA SER A 177 -3.72 30.68 -12.30
C SER A 177 -2.91 30.18 -11.09
N MET A 178 -3.00 28.87 -10.73
CA MET A 178 -2.37 28.36 -9.50
C MET A 178 -1.76 26.99 -9.73
N THR A 179 -0.54 26.81 -9.24
CA THR A 179 0.13 25.50 -9.16
C THR A 179 -0.45 24.70 -7.99
N ASP A 180 -0.88 23.48 -8.25
CA ASP A 180 -1.26 22.55 -7.19
C ASP A 180 -0.01 22.01 -6.50
N MET A 181 0.00 22.07 -5.17
CA MET A 181 1.08 21.54 -4.33
C MET A 181 0.66 20.19 -3.77
N ALA A 182 1.45 19.19 -4.07
CA ALA A 182 1.22 17.81 -3.66
C ALA A 182 2.41 17.23 -2.89
N THR A 183 2.21 16.07 -2.32
CA THR A 183 3.27 15.23 -1.74
C THR A 183 3.16 13.83 -2.31
N ILE A 184 4.31 13.19 -2.51
CA ILE A 184 4.42 11.79 -2.88
C ILE A 184 4.85 11.02 -1.65
N SER A 185 4.11 9.98 -1.29
CA SER A 185 4.47 9.08 -0.20
C SER A 185 4.36 7.61 -0.59
N VAL A 186 5.19 6.78 0.04
CA VAL A 186 5.27 5.34 -0.17
C VAL A 186 5.22 4.64 1.19
N ASP A 187 4.23 3.77 1.39
CA ASP A 187 3.98 3.09 2.69
C ASP A 187 3.93 4.07 3.87
N GLY A 188 3.35 5.25 3.66
CA GLY A 188 3.22 6.31 4.66
C GLY A 188 4.52 7.08 4.97
N GLN A 189 5.57 6.92 4.17
CA GLN A 189 6.80 7.71 4.25
C GLN A 189 6.83 8.74 3.13
N LEU A 190 7.09 10.00 3.47
CA LEU A 190 7.25 11.08 2.49
C LEU A 190 8.48 10.80 1.63
N LEU A 191 8.29 10.74 0.32
CA LEU A 191 9.35 10.62 -0.67
C LEU A 191 9.78 11.99 -1.18
N SER A 192 8.81 12.82 -1.56
CA SER A 192 9.08 14.14 -2.16
C SER A 192 7.84 15.04 -2.08
N ASP A 193 8.05 16.35 -2.10
CA ASP A 193 7.02 17.29 -2.56
C ASP A 193 6.91 17.17 -4.08
N ALA A 194 5.75 17.54 -4.62
CA ALA A 194 5.45 17.53 -6.05
C ALA A 194 4.55 18.73 -6.41
N GLU A 195 4.59 19.12 -7.68
CA GLU A 195 3.84 20.24 -8.22
C GLU A 195 3.12 19.86 -9.51
N THR A 196 2.31 20.78 -10.02
CA THR A 196 1.62 20.63 -11.31
C THR A 196 2.59 20.14 -12.41
N ASN A 197 2.19 19.12 -13.14
CA ASN A 197 2.90 18.37 -14.17
C ASN A 197 3.89 17.32 -13.68
N ASP A 198 4.23 17.26 -12.40
CA ASP A 198 5.00 16.13 -11.87
C ASP A 198 4.22 14.83 -12.01
N THR A 199 4.95 13.73 -12.19
CA THR A 199 4.35 12.41 -12.47
C THR A 199 4.97 11.33 -11.61
N ILE A 200 4.18 10.27 -11.38
CA ILE A 200 4.66 9.01 -10.83
C ILE A 200 4.25 7.90 -11.77
N GLU A 201 5.20 7.07 -12.16
CA GLU A 201 4.96 5.82 -12.88
C GLU A 201 5.12 4.65 -11.91
N ILE A 202 4.11 3.77 -11.84
CA ILE A 202 3.99 2.69 -10.86
C ILE A 202 3.66 1.40 -11.59
N GLY A 203 4.29 0.33 -11.18
CA GLY A 203 3.99 -1.03 -11.62
C GLY A 203 4.26 -2.06 -10.52
N LYS A 204 3.97 -3.31 -10.81
CA LYS A 204 4.32 -4.44 -9.98
C LYS A 204 5.85 -4.56 -9.91
N ALA A 205 6.40 -4.70 -8.71
CA ALA A 205 7.80 -5.04 -8.52
C ALA A 205 8.05 -6.50 -8.94
N GLU A 206 9.26 -6.79 -9.40
CA GLU A 206 9.71 -8.18 -9.62
C GLU A 206 9.87 -8.92 -8.30
N GLU A 207 10.34 -8.19 -7.29
CA GLU A 207 10.52 -8.68 -5.94
C GLU A 207 9.18 -8.88 -5.24
N LYS A 208 9.07 -9.96 -4.49
CA LYS A 208 7.91 -10.31 -3.68
C LYS A 208 8.33 -10.52 -2.23
N ILE A 209 7.50 -10.08 -1.31
CA ILE A 209 7.68 -10.44 0.09
C ILE A 209 7.21 -11.89 0.28
N GLN A 210 8.01 -12.68 0.96
CA GLN A 210 7.69 -14.04 1.34
C GLN A 210 7.36 -14.12 2.83
N LEU A 211 6.11 -14.48 3.15
CA LEU A 211 5.66 -14.69 4.52
C LEU A 211 5.60 -16.19 4.82
N VAL A 212 6.28 -16.58 5.90
CA VAL A 212 6.17 -17.93 6.45
C VAL A 212 4.80 -18.08 7.11
N ARG A 213 4.10 -19.16 6.78
CA ARG A 213 2.80 -19.52 7.33
C ARG A 213 2.89 -20.91 7.98
N VAL A 214 2.49 -20.97 9.24
CA VAL A 214 2.49 -22.19 10.05
C VAL A 214 1.09 -22.62 10.48
N SER A 215 0.07 -21.80 10.23
CA SER A 215 -1.33 -22.08 10.57
C SER A 215 -2.20 -22.14 9.33
N ASP A 216 -3.28 -22.90 9.42
CA ASP A 216 -4.33 -22.99 8.38
C ASP A 216 -5.34 -21.84 8.45
N THR A 217 -5.12 -20.86 9.33
CA THR A 217 -6.02 -19.71 9.48
C THR A 217 -6.04 -18.87 8.20
N GLY A 218 -7.16 -18.92 7.48
CA GLY A 218 -7.34 -18.27 6.20
C GLY A 218 -7.45 -16.74 6.29
N PHE A 219 -7.22 -16.07 5.18
CA PHE A 219 -7.35 -14.60 5.07
C PHE A 219 -8.71 -14.08 5.52
N PHE A 220 -9.79 -14.74 5.10
CA PHE A 220 -11.16 -14.30 5.42
C PHE A 220 -11.51 -14.49 6.90
N GLU A 221 -10.96 -15.49 7.56
CA GLU A 221 -11.12 -15.68 9.00
C GLU A 221 -10.42 -14.54 9.76
N ARG A 222 -9.19 -14.21 9.39
CA ARG A 222 -8.45 -13.07 9.95
C ARG A 222 -9.19 -11.74 9.71
N MET A 223 -9.75 -11.57 8.51
CA MET A 223 -10.53 -10.39 8.16
C MET A 223 -11.76 -10.25 9.05
N ARG A 224 -12.55 -11.32 9.22
CA ARG A 224 -13.73 -11.32 10.12
C ARG A 224 -13.34 -11.01 11.55
N SER A 225 -12.29 -11.68 12.05
CA SER A 225 -11.80 -11.47 13.43
C SER A 225 -11.39 -10.01 13.67
N LYS A 226 -10.84 -9.34 12.65
CA LYS A 226 -10.36 -7.97 12.78
C LYS A 226 -11.46 -6.93 12.62
N LEU A 227 -12.34 -7.09 11.63
CA LEU A 227 -13.42 -6.13 11.35
C LEU A 227 -14.55 -6.19 12.40
N ASN A 228 -14.77 -7.34 13.06
CA ASN A 228 -15.79 -7.48 14.11
C ASN A 228 -15.32 -7.00 15.49
N ARG A 229 -14.06 -6.60 15.65
CA ARG A 229 -13.50 -6.05 16.89
C ARG A 229 -13.42 -4.52 16.93
N SER A 230 -13.93 -3.85 15.89
CA SER A 230 -13.96 -2.38 15.75
C SER A 230 -15.30 -1.80 16.16
#